data_2015ca841f1b469727f1eed19996e532
#
_entry.id   2015ca841f1b469727f1eed19996e532
#
_cell.length_a   1.000
_cell.length_b   1.000
_cell.length_c   1.000
_cell.angle_alpha   90.00
_cell.angle_beta   90.00
_cell.angle_gamma   90.00
#
_symmetry.space_group_name_H-M   'P 1'
#
loop_
_entity.id
_entity.type
_entity.pdbx_description
1 polymer ?
#
loop_
_entity_poly.entity_id
_entity_poly.type
_entity_poly.pdbx_seq_one_letter_code
_entity_poly.pdbx_strand_id
1 'polypeptide(L)'
;MALQASGQISLADIRSEFGGGSGQIALGDLYRGGSRVRAKAGNNSATNLAASVPSSGLIDFNDFYSQAKGFRKTYSSGATNQDASSIFGSDYGVDYPKEIVINSGVELGATSVSQEALQIDGGLSGSMTITNNGTLTGAGGAAGQSGGDAFEANVS
;
A
#
# COMPACT_ATOMS: atom_id res chain seq x y z
N MET A 1 11.95 1.22 -1.87
CA MET A 1 12.43 2.43 -1.12
C MET A 1 12.10 3.62 -2.00
N ALA A 2 11.51 4.69 -1.45
CA ALA A 2 11.18 5.86 -2.28
C ALA A 2 12.45 6.49 -2.88
N LEU A 3 12.35 6.98 -4.10
CA LEU A 3 13.40 7.77 -4.71
C LEU A 3 13.58 9.09 -3.95
N GLN A 4 14.77 9.66 -4.01
CA GLN A 4 15.09 10.90 -3.31
C GLN A 4 14.16 12.05 -3.70
N ALA A 5 13.95 13.00 -2.77
CA ALA A 5 13.04 14.14 -2.97
C ALA A 5 13.71 15.29 -3.74
N SER A 6 15.05 15.33 -3.80
CA SER A 6 15.82 16.38 -4.48
C SER A 6 17.26 15.90 -4.72
N GLY A 7 18.00 16.64 -5.50
CA GLY A 7 19.40 16.34 -5.84
C GLY A 7 19.51 15.62 -7.18
N GLN A 8 20.60 14.92 -7.40
CA GLN A 8 20.83 14.21 -8.67
C GLN A 8 20.14 12.84 -8.63
N ILE A 9 19.24 12.59 -9.58
CA ILE A 9 18.61 11.28 -9.81
C ILE A 9 19.14 10.71 -11.14
N SER A 10 19.45 9.43 -11.14
CA SER A 10 19.93 8.74 -12.33
C SER A 10 18.93 7.69 -12.81
N LEU A 11 19.06 7.26 -14.06
CA LEU A 11 18.27 6.14 -14.60
C LEU A 11 18.54 4.84 -13.82
N ALA A 12 19.73 4.69 -13.23
CA ALA A 12 20.04 3.54 -12.39
C ALA A 12 19.22 3.52 -11.09
N ASP A 13 19.00 4.70 -10.49
CA ASP A 13 18.16 4.83 -9.29
C ASP A 13 16.70 4.50 -9.61
N ILE A 14 16.17 5.07 -10.70
CA ILE A 14 14.81 4.80 -11.18
C ILE A 14 14.64 3.31 -11.49
N ARG A 15 15.61 2.72 -12.14
CA ARG A 15 15.61 1.29 -12.46
C ARG A 15 15.65 0.42 -11.19
N SER A 16 16.45 0.80 -10.20
CA SER A 16 16.53 0.06 -8.92
C SER A 16 15.17 0.02 -8.23
N GLU A 17 14.42 1.12 -8.27
CA GLU A 17 13.10 1.21 -7.64
C GLU A 17 12.02 0.49 -8.45
N PHE A 18 11.93 0.74 -9.75
CA PHE A 18 10.82 0.28 -10.59
C PHE A 18 11.18 -0.88 -11.52
N GLY A 19 12.43 -0.98 -11.92
CA GLY A 19 12.80 -1.84 -13.03
C GLY A 19 13.07 -3.29 -12.73
N GLY A 20 13.68 -3.61 -11.60
CA GLY A 20 14.15 -4.97 -11.30
C GLY A 20 15.05 -5.56 -12.41
N GLY A 21 16.07 -6.31 -12.05
CA GLY A 21 16.91 -7.05 -12.99
C GLY A 21 17.97 -6.22 -13.73
N SER A 22 18.76 -6.90 -14.57
CA SER A 22 19.96 -6.35 -15.24
C SER A 22 19.73 -5.91 -16.70
N GLY A 23 18.52 -6.05 -17.24
CA GLY A 23 18.19 -5.72 -18.63
C GLY A 23 18.17 -4.22 -18.93
N GLN A 24 18.15 -3.86 -20.20
CA GLN A 24 17.92 -2.47 -20.64
C GLN A 24 16.49 -2.06 -20.30
N ILE A 25 16.31 -0.80 -19.93
CA ILE A 25 14.98 -0.18 -19.81
C ILE A 25 14.92 1.05 -20.71
N ALA A 26 13.81 1.22 -21.41
CA ALA A 26 13.49 2.46 -22.11
C ALA A 26 12.65 3.36 -21.19
N LEU A 27 12.74 4.68 -21.37
CA LEU A 27 11.87 5.61 -20.65
C LEU A 27 10.39 5.29 -20.89
N GLY A 28 10.04 4.77 -22.06
CA GLY A 28 8.67 4.33 -22.38
C GLY A 28 8.15 3.18 -21.51
N ASP A 29 9.04 2.35 -20.95
CA ASP A 29 8.67 1.27 -20.03
C ASP A 29 8.25 1.80 -18.64
N LEU A 30 8.60 3.05 -18.36
CA LEU A 30 8.43 3.70 -17.07
C LEU A 30 7.15 4.54 -16.98
N TYR A 31 6.34 4.61 -18.04
CA TYR A 31 5.02 5.23 -17.93
C TYR A 31 4.16 4.52 -16.90
N ARG A 32 3.41 5.30 -16.10
CA ARG A 32 2.45 4.76 -15.16
C ARG A 32 1.32 4.02 -15.89
N GLY A 33 1.15 2.76 -15.57
CA GLY A 33 0.27 1.83 -16.30
C GLY A 33 1.00 0.95 -17.31
N GLY A 34 2.30 1.18 -17.49
CA GLY A 34 3.17 0.31 -18.25
C GLY A 34 3.64 -0.92 -17.48
N SER A 35 4.65 -1.60 -18.02
CA SER A 35 5.13 -2.86 -17.47
C SER A 35 5.87 -2.71 -16.12
N ARG A 36 6.42 -1.53 -15.81
CA ARG A 36 7.27 -1.30 -14.64
C ARG A 36 6.64 -0.41 -13.58
N VAL A 37 5.96 0.64 -13.97
CA VAL A 37 5.25 1.56 -13.07
C VAL A 37 3.75 1.29 -13.17
N ARG A 38 3.24 0.50 -12.23
CA ARG A 38 1.85 0.08 -12.24
C ARG A 38 0.91 1.24 -11.95
N ALA A 39 -0.17 1.35 -12.72
CA ALA A 39 -1.31 2.18 -12.34
C ALA A 39 -2.13 1.48 -11.25
N LYS A 40 -2.76 2.26 -10.39
CA LYS A 40 -3.74 1.76 -9.43
C LYS A 40 -4.95 1.20 -10.19
N ALA A 41 -5.40 0.01 -9.86
CA ALA A 41 -6.56 -0.60 -10.47
C ALA A 41 -7.87 -0.15 -9.77
N GLY A 42 -8.83 0.31 -10.57
CA GLY A 42 -10.18 0.59 -10.11
C GLY A 42 -10.30 1.64 -9.00
N ASN A 43 -11.39 1.55 -8.24
CA ASN A 43 -11.78 2.49 -7.20
C ASN A 43 -11.36 2.05 -5.78
N ASN A 44 -10.21 1.40 -5.62
CA ASN A 44 -9.73 1.09 -4.28
C ASN A 44 -9.33 2.36 -3.50
N SER A 45 -9.24 2.26 -2.16
CA SER A 45 -8.98 3.41 -1.29
C SER A 45 -7.49 3.69 -1.09
N ALA A 46 -6.59 2.90 -1.71
CA ALA A 46 -5.16 3.10 -1.62
C ALA A 46 -4.65 4.21 -2.55
N THR A 47 -3.53 4.81 -2.20
CA THR A 47 -2.80 5.78 -3.02
C THR A 47 -1.68 5.07 -3.76
N ASN A 48 -1.52 5.36 -5.06
CA ASN A 48 -0.37 4.92 -5.82
C ASN A 48 0.85 5.77 -5.43
N LEU A 49 1.93 5.12 -4.99
CA LEU A 49 3.17 5.82 -4.59
C LEU A 49 3.98 6.34 -5.79
N ALA A 50 3.60 5.98 -7.01
CA ALA A 50 4.15 6.52 -8.26
C ALA A 50 3.11 7.41 -8.99
N ALA A 51 2.26 8.12 -8.26
CA ALA A 51 1.15 8.88 -8.85
C ALA A 51 1.60 10.05 -9.74
N SER A 52 2.77 10.62 -9.49
CA SER A 52 3.33 11.73 -10.29
C SER A 52 3.94 11.28 -11.62
N VAL A 53 4.31 10.01 -11.75
CA VAL A 53 4.82 9.48 -13.02
C VAL A 53 3.72 9.57 -14.08
N PRO A 54 3.96 10.22 -15.23
CA PRO A 54 2.95 10.38 -16.28
C PRO A 54 2.54 9.03 -16.89
N SER A 55 1.31 8.93 -17.37
CA SER A 55 0.81 7.75 -18.10
C SER A 55 1.00 7.86 -19.61
N SER A 56 1.35 9.03 -20.11
CA SER A 56 1.62 9.32 -21.53
C SER A 56 2.27 10.70 -21.67
N GLY A 57 2.76 11.03 -22.85
CA GLY A 57 3.33 12.33 -23.15
C GLY A 57 4.82 12.42 -22.82
N LEU A 58 5.30 13.57 -22.38
CA LEU A 58 6.68 13.76 -21.97
C LEU A 58 6.91 13.08 -20.62
N ILE A 59 8.02 12.38 -20.48
CA ILE A 59 8.50 11.81 -19.24
C ILE A 59 9.93 12.26 -19.00
N ASP A 60 10.24 12.78 -17.81
CA ASP A 60 11.57 13.21 -17.43
C ASP A 60 11.95 12.75 -16.02
N PHE A 61 13.17 13.02 -15.60
CA PHE A 61 13.65 12.60 -14.28
C PHE A 61 12.92 13.28 -13.11
N ASN A 62 12.34 14.46 -13.32
CA ASN A 62 11.62 15.19 -12.27
C ASN A 62 10.33 14.46 -11.87
N ASP A 63 9.74 13.69 -12.79
CA ASP A 63 8.53 12.90 -12.53
C ASP A 63 8.76 11.81 -11.48
N PHE A 64 10.01 11.44 -11.23
CA PHE A 64 10.37 10.34 -10.34
C PHE A 64 10.79 10.79 -8.94
N TYR A 65 10.98 12.07 -8.67
CA TYR A 65 11.30 12.52 -7.31
C TYR A 65 10.21 12.13 -6.32
N SER A 66 10.63 11.62 -5.16
CA SER A 66 9.75 11.12 -4.10
C SER A 66 8.82 9.97 -4.50
N GLN A 67 8.97 9.41 -5.70
CA GLN A 67 8.15 8.29 -6.13
C GLN A 67 8.70 6.97 -5.58
N ALA A 68 7.79 6.03 -5.34
CA ALA A 68 8.12 4.67 -4.89
C ALA A 68 7.26 3.64 -5.62
N LYS A 69 7.77 2.43 -5.71
CA LYS A 69 6.99 1.27 -6.14
C LYS A 69 6.05 0.86 -5.01
N GLY A 70 4.75 0.87 -5.25
CA GLY A 70 3.77 0.36 -4.28
C GLY A 70 2.47 1.14 -4.22
N PHE A 71 1.61 0.64 -3.35
CA PHE A 71 0.34 1.27 -2.96
C PHE A 71 0.30 1.47 -1.46
N ARG A 72 -0.24 2.60 -1.00
CA ARG A 72 -0.33 2.94 0.42
C ARG A 72 -1.77 3.32 0.80
N LYS A 73 -2.24 2.78 1.89
CA LYS A 73 -3.38 3.31 2.63
C LYS A 73 -2.90 3.99 3.90
N THR A 74 -3.23 5.27 4.07
CA THR A 74 -2.95 6.00 5.31
C THR A 74 -4.26 6.33 6.01
N TYR A 75 -4.34 6.00 7.29
CA TYR A 75 -5.44 6.38 8.17
C TYR A 75 -5.03 7.63 8.96
N SER A 76 -5.75 8.73 8.72
CA SER A 76 -5.62 10.01 9.45
C SER A 76 -6.83 10.29 10.34
N SER A 77 -7.83 9.42 10.33
CA SER A 77 -9.01 9.43 11.19
C SER A 77 -9.40 8.00 11.53
N GLY A 78 -10.17 7.84 12.61
CA GLY A 78 -10.66 6.53 13.04
C GLY A 78 -11.49 5.82 11.97
N ALA A 79 -11.43 4.49 11.99
CA ALA A 79 -12.22 3.61 11.14
C ALA A 79 -12.51 2.29 11.86
N THR A 80 -13.44 1.49 11.34
CA THR A 80 -13.80 0.20 11.93
C THR A 80 -13.79 -0.91 10.91
N ASN A 81 -13.46 -2.13 11.35
CA ASN A 81 -13.56 -3.38 10.58
C ASN A 81 -12.90 -3.26 9.21
N GLN A 82 -11.63 -2.93 9.19
CA GLN A 82 -10.89 -2.70 7.95
C GLN A 82 -10.34 -4.00 7.40
N ASP A 83 -10.62 -4.25 6.13
CA ASP A 83 -10.12 -5.40 5.38
C ASP A 83 -9.16 -4.96 4.29
N ALA A 84 -7.95 -5.53 4.30
CA ALA A 84 -6.90 -5.19 3.35
C ALA A 84 -7.29 -5.55 1.90
N SER A 85 -8.05 -6.61 1.68
CA SER A 85 -8.51 -6.98 0.33
C SER A 85 -9.45 -5.92 -0.25
N SER A 86 -10.34 -5.37 0.56
CA SER A 86 -11.21 -4.26 0.19
C SER A 86 -10.45 -2.94 -0.01
N ILE A 87 -9.44 -2.66 0.83
CA ILE A 87 -8.59 -1.46 0.73
C ILE A 87 -7.85 -1.41 -0.60
N PHE A 88 -7.23 -2.50 -1.02
CA PHE A 88 -6.42 -2.58 -2.23
C PHE A 88 -7.19 -3.11 -3.44
N GLY A 89 -8.37 -3.67 -3.26
CA GLY A 89 -9.22 -4.19 -4.33
C GLY A 89 -8.46 -5.18 -5.23
N SER A 90 -8.57 -5.05 -6.55
CA SER A 90 -7.88 -5.93 -7.49
C SER A 90 -6.34 -5.82 -7.47
N ASP A 91 -5.77 -4.78 -6.82
CA ASP A 91 -4.33 -4.69 -6.59
C ASP A 91 -3.86 -5.58 -5.42
N TYR A 92 -4.77 -6.12 -4.61
CA TYR A 92 -4.43 -6.99 -3.49
C TYR A 92 -3.69 -8.27 -3.91
N GLY A 93 -4.20 -8.94 -4.95
CA GLY A 93 -3.62 -10.17 -5.51
C GLY A 93 -2.47 -9.95 -6.50
N VAL A 94 -1.91 -8.73 -6.59
CA VAL A 94 -0.81 -8.43 -7.51
C VAL A 94 0.51 -8.40 -6.77
N ASP A 95 1.56 -8.97 -7.37
CA ASP A 95 2.93 -8.92 -6.83
C ASP A 95 3.51 -7.49 -6.91
N TYR A 96 3.05 -6.65 -5.99
CA TYR A 96 3.44 -5.26 -5.86
C TYR A 96 3.39 -4.85 -4.39
N PRO A 97 4.36 -4.07 -3.86
CA PRO A 97 4.40 -3.69 -2.45
C PRO A 97 3.14 -2.93 -2.02
N LYS A 98 2.63 -3.26 -0.84
CA LYS A 98 1.48 -2.60 -0.21
C LYS A 98 1.85 -2.15 1.19
N GLU A 99 1.33 -1.00 1.59
CA GLU A 99 1.59 -0.43 2.89
C GLU A 99 0.30 0.12 3.51
N ILE A 100 0.07 -0.20 4.78
CA ILE A 100 -0.96 0.41 5.61
C ILE A 100 -0.25 1.21 6.69
N VAL A 101 -0.58 2.50 6.79
CA VAL A 101 -0.06 3.40 7.81
C VAL A 101 -1.21 3.89 8.68
N ILE A 102 -1.13 3.67 9.97
CA ILE A 102 -2.06 4.22 10.96
C ILE A 102 -1.32 5.33 11.70
N ASN A 103 -1.79 6.56 11.55
CA ASN A 103 -1.15 7.73 12.14
C ASN A 103 -1.31 7.76 13.67
N SER A 104 -0.43 8.48 14.35
CA SER A 104 -0.54 8.71 15.80
C SER A 104 -1.88 9.36 16.16
N GLY A 105 -2.50 8.85 17.24
CA GLY A 105 -3.81 9.31 17.69
C GLY A 105 -5.00 8.77 16.89
N VAL A 106 -4.77 7.95 15.86
CA VAL A 106 -5.84 7.28 15.10
C VAL A 106 -6.13 5.92 15.72
N GLU A 107 -7.40 5.60 15.87
CA GLU A 107 -7.87 4.29 16.31
C GLU A 107 -8.58 3.55 15.18
N LEU A 108 -8.19 2.31 14.92
CA LEU A 108 -9.00 1.36 14.16
C LEU A 108 -9.61 0.37 15.16
N GLY A 109 -10.93 0.21 15.13
CA GLY A 109 -11.69 -0.60 16.08
C GLY A 109 -12.48 -1.72 15.42
N ALA A 110 -12.66 -2.84 16.13
CA ALA A 110 -13.64 -3.84 15.78
C ALA A 110 -15.02 -3.48 16.39
N THR A 111 -16.09 -3.69 15.65
CA THR A 111 -17.45 -3.38 16.12
C THR A 111 -18.16 -4.59 16.73
N SER A 112 -17.63 -5.80 16.54
CA SER A 112 -18.16 -7.04 17.14
C SER A 112 -17.02 -8.02 17.41
N VAL A 113 -17.26 -9.00 18.26
CA VAL A 113 -16.28 -10.05 18.60
C VAL A 113 -15.95 -11.02 17.47
N SER A 114 -16.70 -10.97 16.39
CA SER A 114 -16.50 -11.76 15.17
C SER A 114 -15.88 -10.95 14.03
N GLN A 115 -15.41 -9.74 14.32
CA GLN A 115 -14.74 -8.85 13.35
C GLN A 115 -13.47 -8.28 13.98
N GLU A 116 -12.49 -8.05 13.16
CA GLU A 116 -11.20 -7.46 13.53
C GLU A 116 -11.20 -5.96 13.20
N ALA A 117 -10.36 -5.19 13.91
CA ALA A 117 -10.13 -3.80 13.56
C ALA A 117 -9.39 -3.68 12.22
N LEU A 118 -8.46 -4.61 11.97
CA LEU A 118 -7.75 -4.75 10.70
C LEU A 118 -7.52 -6.22 10.39
N GLN A 119 -7.96 -6.66 9.22
CA GLN A 119 -7.80 -8.02 8.72
C GLN A 119 -6.96 -8.05 7.45
N ILE A 120 -6.11 -9.08 7.32
CA ILE A 120 -5.36 -9.42 6.11
C ILE A 120 -5.72 -10.85 5.73
N ASP A 121 -6.53 -10.99 4.69
CA ASP A 121 -6.99 -12.28 4.20
C ASP A 121 -6.02 -12.95 3.25
N GLY A 122 -6.30 -14.23 2.94
CA GLY A 122 -5.63 -14.95 1.87
C GLY A 122 -5.77 -14.26 0.51
N GLY A 123 -4.90 -14.65 -0.43
CA GLY A 123 -4.85 -14.05 -1.77
C GLY A 123 -3.98 -12.78 -1.87
N LEU A 124 -3.33 -12.39 -0.79
CA LEU A 124 -2.28 -11.35 -0.85
C LEU A 124 -1.13 -11.82 -1.74
N SER A 125 -0.72 -10.99 -2.70
CA SER A 125 0.51 -11.18 -3.45
C SER A 125 1.43 -9.97 -3.28
N GLY A 126 2.74 -10.20 -3.33
CA GLY A 126 3.73 -9.19 -2.98
C GLY A 126 3.84 -8.97 -1.46
N SER A 127 4.56 -7.93 -1.05
CA SER A 127 4.76 -7.62 0.36
C SER A 127 3.65 -6.73 0.91
N MET A 128 3.30 -6.96 2.18
CA MET A 128 2.47 -6.08 3.00
C MET A 128 3.30 -5.54 4.17
N THR A 129 3.31 -4.23 4.35
CA THR A 129 3.93 -3.57 5.50
C THR A 129 2.85 -2.82 6.27
N ILE A 130 2.81 -3.01 7.59
CA ILE A 130 1.92 -2.26 8.48
C ILE A 130 2.77 -1.41 9.40
N THR A 131 2.58 -0.10 9.33
CA THR A 131 3.18 0.88 10.26
C THR A 131 2.08 1.40 11.17
N ASN A 132 2.03 0.86 12.39
CA ASN A 132 1.04 1.27 13.37
C ASN A 132 1.66 2.28 14.37
N ASN A 133 1.32 3.54 14.22
CA ASN A 133 1.64 4.61 15.18
C ASN A 133 0.41 5.03 16.02
N GLY A 134 -0.73 4.39 15.76
CA GLY A 134 -2.01 4.62 16.44
C GLY A 134 -2.41 3.46 17.34
N THR A 135 -3.68 3.12 17.34
CA THR A 135 -4.24 2.04 18.16
C THR A 135 -5.08 1.09 17.29
N LEU A 136 -4.95 -0.21 17.54
CA LEU A 136 -5.84 -1.26 17.06
C LEU A 136 -6.61 -1.82 18.25
N THR A 137 -7.94 -1.81 18.20
CA THR A 137 -8.81 -2.20 19.31
C THR A 137 -9.77 -3.29 18.89
N GLY A 138 -9.69 -4.45 19.52
CA GLY A 138 -10.70 -5.51 19.38
C GLY A 138 -12.00 -5.13 20.10
N ALA A 139 -13.11 -5.74 19.70
CA ALA A 139 -14.37 -5.54 20.40
C ALA A 139 -14.40 -6.24 21.76
N GLY A 140 -14.97 -5.60 22.78
CA GLY A 140 -15.16 -6.21 24.09
C GLY A 140 -16.17 -7.36 24.02
N GLY A 141 -15.89 -8.47 24.71
CA GLY A 141 -16.86 -9.54 24.91
C GLY A 141 -17.97 -9.16 25.90
N ALA A 142 -19.10 -9.86 25.84
CA ALA A 142 -20.10 -9.80 26.89
C ALA A 142 -19.55 -10.36 28.21
N ALA A 143 -20.24 -10.10 29.34
CA ALA A 143 -19.82 -10.59 30.64
C ALA A 143 -19.59 -12.12 30.60
N GLY A 144 -18.38 -12.55 30.94
CA GLY A 144 -17.97 -13.98 30.92
C GLY A 144 -17.63 -14.53 29.53
N GLN A 145 -17.56 -13.71 28.49
CA GLN A 145 -17.15 -14.08 27.14
C GLN A 145 -15.81 -13.41 26.75
N SER A 146 -15.07 -14.07 25.86
CA SER A 146 -13.87 -13.47 25.27
C SER A 146 -14.22 -12.28 24.40
N GLY A 147 -13.33 -11.30 24.33
CA GLY A 147 -13.36 -10.24 23.33
C GLY A 147 -12.95 -10.74 21.95
N GLY A 148 -13.15 -9.92 20.93
CA GLY A 148 -12.69 -10.14 19.57
C GLY A 148 -11.24 -9.66 19.36
N ASP A 149 -10.64 -10.10 18.27
CA ASP A 149 -9.28 -9.74 17.91
C ASP A 149 -9.20 -8.31 17.35
N ALA A 150 -8.08 -7.64 17.64
CA ALA A 150 -7.79 -6.34 17.06
C ALA A 150 -7.16 -6.48 15.65
N PHE A 151 -6.42 -7.54 15.43
CA PHE A 151 -5.71 -7.77 14.18
C PHE A 151 -5.69 -9.26 13.85
N GLU A 152 -5.97 -9.58 12.62
CA GLU A 152 -5.84 -10.93 12.07
C GLU A 152 -5.06 -10.93 10.75
N ALA A 153 -4.20 -11.93 10.56
CA ALA A 153 -3.49 -12.15 9.31
C ALA A 153 -3.57 -13.64 8.92
N ASN A 154 -4.41 -13.93 7.95
CA ASN A 154 -4.63 -15.26 7.37
C ASN A 154 -3.96 -15.36 6.00
N VAL A 155 -2.65 -15.14 5.94
CA VAL A 155 -1.85 -15.23 4.72
C VAL A 155 -1.36 -16.67 4.54
N SER A 156 -1.86 -17.35 3.55
CA SER A 156 -1.44 -18.70 3.14
C SER A 156 -1.00 -18.72 1.68
#